data_6abb27d5016f716420c25e1ef6994799
#
_entry.id   6abb27d5016f716420c25e1ef6994799
#
_cell.length_a   1.000
_cell.length_b   1.000
_cell.length_c   1.000
_cell.angle_alpha   90.00
_cell.angle_beta   90.00
_cell.angle_gamma   90.00
#
_symmetry.space_group_name_H-M   'P 1'
#
loop_
_entity.id
_entity.type
_entity.pdbx_description
1 polymer ?
#
loop_
_entity_poly.entity_id
_entity_poly.type
_entity_poly.pdbx_seq_one_letter_code
_entity_poly.pdbx_strand_id
1 'polypeptide(L)'
;VIGWAAMVLVFVLRFIGGVFMGGEYAGANPLAMEATPRRLRGLVGGLIAASYPVGYIAISVVVAIVFQFAPTGGLNSPYVQWGWRIPFFVGAALSAAFLLYYRRVEESAVFTRARRGGSAGRGDPLKELFTGAHRRVLVQVLVLMTGMWFTVQATLSALPALLSTVIGLPSTSVNTGLLVANVFLAGGYLGLALLGQRFGRRRVLALAGLWTALLAPFVYTAMVSQGTRAVSGAAGVVSVMVLATVVLVLTVSPWGIVSTYLLERFATGVRASGYGIGYSLGVLIPGFYAFYLLGLKNFMPYAYTPIVLIVVGGLLTTVGALLGPETRNVEIG
;
A
#
# COMPACT_ATOMS: atom_id res chain seq x y z
N VAL A 1 20.02 5.15 29.47
CA VAL A 1 20.78 4.01 28.93
C VAL A 1 19.85 2.86 28.46
N ILE A 2 18.84 3.16 27.63
CA ILE A 2 17.88 2.15 27.10
C ILE A 2 18.22 1.79 25.65
N GLY A 3 19.33 2.29 25.07
CA GLY A 3 19.64 2.27 23.65
C GLY A 3 19.39 0.91 22.95
N TRP A 4 20.10 -0.14 23.31
CA TRP A 4 19.96 -1.47 22.69
C TRP A 4 18.61 -2.13 23.00
N ALA A 5 18.13 -2.02 24.24
CA ALA A 5 16.83 -2.59 24.62
C ALA A 5 15.66 -1.93 23.85
N ALA A 6 15.72 -0.62 23.63
CA ALA A 6 14.73 0.08 22.81
C ALA A 6 14.74 -0.39 21.36
N MET A 7 15.93 -0.56 20.76
CA MET A 7 16.04 -1.12 19.40
C MET A 7 15.43 -2.52 19.30
N VAL A 8 15.84 -3.44 20.20
CA VAL A 8 15.30 -4.80 20.22
C VAL A 8 13.79 -4.80 20.40
N LEU A 9 13.27 -3.98 21.32
CA LEU A 9 11.83 -3.85 21.54
C LEU A 9 11.09 -3.36 20.29
N VAL A 10 11.63 -2.35 19.58
CA VAL A 10 11.04 -1.86 18.34
C VAL A 10 11.02 -2.95 17.26
N PHE A 11 12.10 -3.72 17.10
CA PHE A 11 12.13 -4.85 16.16
C PHE A 11 11.10 -5.92 16.51
N VAL A 12 11.01 -6.32 17.77
CA VAL A 12 10.03 -7.31 18.24
C VAL A 12 8.60 -6.83 18.00
N LEU A 13 8.29 -5.58 18.38
CA LEU A 13 6.96 -5.00 18.17
C LEU A 13 6.62 -4.85 16.68
N ARG A 14 7.58 -4.50 15.83
CA ARG A 14 7.40 -4.46 14.36
C ARG A 14 7.17 -5.84 13.77
N PHE A 15 7.89 -6.85 14.24
CA PHE A 15 7.69 -8.23 13.81
C PHE A 15 6.28 -8.73 14.19
N ILE A 16 5.87 -8.54 15.44
CA ILE A 16 4.53 -8.89 15.93
C ILE A 16 3.46 -8.12 15.13
N GLY A 17 3.64 -6.81 14.93
CA GLY A 17 2.74 -6.00 14.10
C GLY A 17 2.61 -6.52 12.67
N GLY A 18 3.71 -6.97 12.05
CA GLY A 18 3.72 -7.57 10.72
C GLY A 18 2.90 -8.88 10.65
N VAL A 19 3.01 -9.73 11.68
CA VAL A 19 2.20 -10.98 11.79
C VAL A 19 0.71 -10.65 11.85
N PHE A 20 0.31 -9.66 12.67
CA PHE A 20 -1.09 -9.23 12.76
C PHE A 20 -1.61 -8.62 11.47
N MET A 21 -0.83 -7.77 10.80
CA MET A 21 -1.21 -7.21 9.50
C MET A 21 -1.44 -8.32 8.45
N GLY A 22 -0.55 -9.31 8.39
CA GLY A 22 -0.72 -10.45 7.47
C GLY A 22 -2.00 -11.23 7.75
N GLY A 23 -2.35 -11.43 9.04
CA GLY A 23 -3.60 -12.08 9.46
C GLY A 23 -4.84 -11.28 9.11
N GLU A 24 -4.80 -9.95 9.28
CA GLU A 24 -5.91 -9.05 8.93
C GLU A 24 -6.22 -9.12 7.43
N TYR A 25 -5.21 -8.99 6.58
CA TYR A 25 -5.40 -9.10 5.13
C TYR A 25 -5.96 -10.45 4.71
N ALA A 26 -5.49 -11.54 5.32
CA ALA A 26 -5.94 -12.89 5.00
C ALA A 26 -7.40 -13.14 5.45
N GLY A 27 -7.89 -12.48 6.49
CA GLY A 27 -9.25 -12.66 7.04
C GLY A 27 -10.27 -11.67 6.47
N ALA A 28 -10.06 -10.37 6.67
CA ALA A 28 -11.06 -9.34 6.42
C ALA A 28 -11.39 -9.16 4.93
N ASN A 29 -10.38 -9.16 4.06
CA ASN A 29 -10.60 -8.90 2.64
C ASN A 29 -11.37 -10.03 1.93
N PRO A 30 -11.06 -11.34 2.12
CA PRO A 30 -11.87 -12.42 1.59
C PRO A 30 -13.32 -12.35 2.06
N LEU A 31 -13.54 -12.12 3.36
CA LEU A 31 -14.88 -12.04 3.95
C LEU A 31 -15.72 -10.93 3.27
N ALA A 32 -15.15 -9.73 3.12
CA ALA A 32 -15.81 -8.61 2.46
C ALA A 32 -16.16 -8.91 1.00
N MET A 33 -15.24 -9.58 0.26
CA MET A 33 -15.45 -9.90 -1.15
C MET A 33 -16.45 -11.04 -1.36
N GLU A 34 -16.46 -12.03 -0.49
CA GLU A 34 -17.42 -13.15 -0.55
C GLU A 34 -18.85 -12.69 -0.27
N ALA A 35 -19.02 -11.69 0.61
CA ALA A 35 -20.31 -11.05 0.88
C ALA A 35 -20.76 -10.08 -0.24
N THR A 36 -19.88 -9.73 -1.19
CA THR A 36 -20.13 -8.67 -2.19
C THR A 36 -20.65 -9.26 -3.50
N PRO A 37 -21.80 -8.78 -4.03
CA PRO A 37 -22.26 -9.13 -5.35
C PRO A 37 -21.22 -8.77 -6.42
N ARG A 38 -21.08 -9.63 -7.47
CA ARG A 38 -20.08 -9.47 -8.53
C ARG A 38 -20.02 -8.07 -9.15
N ARG A 39 -21.18 -7.42 -9.32
CA ARG A 39 -21.29 -6.07 -9.90
C ARG A 39 -20.58 -5.00 -9.06
N LEU A 40 -20.49 -5.19 -7.74
CA LEU A 40 -19.96 -4.23 -6.78
C LEU A 40 -18.54 -4.56 -6.30
N ARG A 41 -17.98 -5.72 -6.67
CA ARG A 41 -16.66 -6.15 -6.19
C ARG A 41 -15.55 -5.15 -6.51
N GLY A 42 -15.57 -4.55 -7.71
CA GLY A 42 -14.62 -3.50 -8.04
C GLY A 42 -14.73 -2.30 -7.11
N LEU A 43 -15.95 -1.83 -6.87
CA LEU A 43 -16.20 -0.69 -5.96
C LEU A 43 -15.76 -1.02 -4.52
N VAL A 44 -16.20 -2.17 -4.00
CA VAL A 44 -15.84 -2.58 -2.62
C VAL A 44 -14.33 -2.79 -2.47
N GLY A 45 -13.67 -3.41 -3.45
CA GLY A 45 -12.20 -3.52 -3.44
C GLY A 45 -11.50 -2.18 -3.48
N GLY A 46 -12.02 -1.24 -4.28
CA GLY A 46 -11.54 0.14 -4.32
C GLY A 46 -11.73 0.88 -2.99
N LEU A 47 -12.88 0.68 -2.31
CA LEU A 47 -13.16 1.24 -0.98
C LEU A 47 -12.22 0.65 0.09
N ILE A 48 -11.98 -0.67 0.05
CA ILE A 48 -11.02 -1.33 0.93
C ILE A 48 -9.62 -0.73 0.73
N ALA A 49 -9.18 -0.57 -0.53
CA ALA A 49 -7.89 0.05 -0.81
C ALA A 49 -7.85 1.53 -0.38
N ALA A 50 -8.93 2.28 -0.59
CA ALA A 50 -9.05 3.69 -0.21
C ALA A 50 -9.04 3.90 1.32
N SER A 51 -9.22 2.86 2.14
CA SER A 51 -9.07 2.96 3.60
C SER A 51 -7.67 3.41 4.01
N TYR A 52 -6.62 3.05 3.24
CA TYR A 52 -5.26 3.50 3.50
C TYR A 52 -5.10 5.03 3.42
N PRO A 53 -5.37 5.72 2.29
CA PRO A 53 -5.28 7.17 2.24
C PRO A 53 -6.26 7.88 3.19
N VAL A 54 -7.44 7.32 3.43
CA VAL A 54 -8.38 7.86 4.43
C VAL A 54 -7.79 7.78 5.84
N GLY A 55 -7.16 6.65 6.21
CA GLY A 55 -6.44 6.51 7.47
C GLY A 55 -5.26 7.49 7.58
N TYR A 56 -4.52 7.69 6.49
CA TYR A 56 -3.44 8.69 6.44
C TYR A 56 -3.97 10.12 6.67
N ILE A 57 -5.08 10.49 6.05
CA ILE A 57 -5.73 11.79 6.26
C ILE A 57 -6.16 11.93 7.73
N ALA A 58 -6.82 10.92 8.28
CA ALA A 58 -7.29 10.94 9.65
C ALA A 58 -6.15 11.15 10.66
N ILE A 59 -5.04 10.39 10.51
CA ILE A 59 -3.89 10.56 11.40
C ILE A 59 -3.19 11.91 11.19
N SER A 60 -3.13 12.42 9.97
CA SER A 60 -2.56 13.74 9.68
C SER A 60 -3.37 14.87 10.35
N VAL A 61 -4.69 14.74 10.39
CA VAL A 61 -5.57 15.68 11.13
C VAL A 61 -5.29 15.59 12.63
N VAL A 62 -5.18 14.38 13.19
CA VAL A 62 -4.82 14.21 14.62
C VAL A 62 -3.47 14.88 14.92
N VAL A 63 -2.47 14.66 14.08
CA VAL A 63 -1.13 15.28 14.23
C VAL A 63 -1.22 16.80 14.14
N ALA A 64 -1.99 17.34 13.19
CA ALA A 64 -2.19 18.78 13.05
C ALA A 64 -2.85 19.40 14.30
N ILE A 65 -3.82 18.71 14.89
CA ILE A 65 -4.43 19.11 16.16
C ILE A 65 -3.40 19.08 17.29
N VAL A 66 -2.59 18.03 17.37
CA VAL A 66 -1.55 17.92 18.40
C VAL A 66 -0.54 19.05 18.30
N PHE A 67 -0.18 19.52 17.10
CA PHE A 67 0.75 20.64 16.93
C PHE A 67 0.24 21.97 17.48
N GLN A 68 -1.07 22.14 17.71
CA GLN A 68 -1.62 23.36 18.32
C GLN A 68 -1.21 23.52 19.79
N PHE A 69 -1.08 22.42 20.52
CA PHE A 69 -0.75 22.43 21.96
C PHE A 69 0.60 21.74 22.30
N ALA A 70 1.17 21.00 21.37
CA ALA A 70 2.50 20.43 21.45
C ALA A 70 3.31 20.79 20.19
N PRO A 71 3.78 22.03 20.06
CA PRO A 71 4.47 22.48 18.86
C PRO A 71 5.78 21.70 18.64
N THR A 72 6.13 21.56 17.36
CA THR A 72 7.40 20.99 16.90
C THR A 72 8.53 21.98 17.12
N GLY A 73 9.75 21.46 17.38
CA GLY A 73 10.95 22.28 17.58
C GLY A 73 12.17 21.39 17.73
N GLY A 74 13.17 21.84 18.48
CA GLY A 74 14.34 21.02 18.82
C GLY A 74 14.00 19.81 19.68
N LEU A 75 15.01 19.03 20.09
CA LEU A 75 14.87 17.80 20.86
C LEU A 75 14.06 17.95 22.17
N ASN A 76 14.01 19.17 22.72
CA ASN A 76 13.26 19.49 23.94
C ASN A 76 11.83 20.00 23.66
N SER A 77 11.37 19.99 22.42
CA SER A 77 10.01 20.43 22.10
C SER A 77 8.94 19.51 22.71
N PRO A 78 7.76 20.05 23.09
CA PRO A 78 6.67 19.26 23.66
C PRO A 78 6.26 18.08 22.78
N TYR A 79 6.27 18.28 21.46
CA TYR A 79 5.95 17.20 20.53
C TYR A 79 6.95 16.05 20.62
N VAL A 80 8.27 16.34 20.66
CA VAL A 80 9.31 15.30 20.73
C VAL A 80 9.29 14.61 22.09
N GLN A 81 8.97 15.32 23.17
CA GLN A 81 8.95 14.72 24.51
C GLN A 81 7.73 13.82 24.74
N TRP A 82 6.54 14.22 24.34
CA TRP A 82 5.31 13.48 24.64
C TRP A 82 4.26 13.51 23.52
N GLY A 83 4.15 14.59 22.73
CA GLY A 83 3.07 14.82 21.76
C GLY A 83 2.96 13.73 20.71
N TRP A 84 4.07 13.14 20.26
CA TRP A 84 4.10 12.06 19.28
C TRP A 84 3.38 10.78 19.74
N ARG A 85 3.15 10.61 21.05
CA ARG A 85 2.45 9.44 21.61
C ARG A 85 0.94 9.52 21.39
N ILE A 86 0.36 10.72 21.29
CA ILE A 86 -1.09 10.91 21.18
C ILE A 86 -1.66 10.20 19.95
N PRO A 87 -1.10 10.33 18.73
CA PRO A 87 -1.58 9.59 17.57
C PRO A 87 -1.61 8.08 17.78
N PHE A 88 -0.65 7.51 18.51
CA PHE A 88 -0.64 6.07 18.84
C PHE A 88 -1.76 5.68 19.80
N PHE A 89 -2.06 6.50 20.81
CA PHE A 89 -3.18 6.26 21.72
C PHE A 89 -4.54 6.37 21.00
N VAL A 90 -4.69 7.33 20.09
CA VAL A 90 -5.89 7.43 19.25
C VAL A 90 -6.04 6.18 18.38
N GLY A 91 -4.97 5.73 17.73
CA GLY A 91 -4.96 4.49 16.96
C GLY A 91 -5.30 3.27 17.80
N ALA A 92 -4.75 3.15 18.99
CA ALA A 92 -5.05 2.06 19.92
C ALA A 92 -6.52 2.05 20.38
N ALA A 93 -7.07 3.22 20.69
CA ALA A 93 -8.49 3.36 21.07
C ALA A 93 -9.43 2.97 19.93
N LEU A 94 -9.14 3.43 18.69
CA LEU A 94 -9.90 3.05 17.50
C LEU A 94 -9.81 1.54 17.23
N SER A 95 -8.62 0.95 17.36
CA SER A 95 -8.40 -0.49 17.20
C SER A 95 -9.18 -1.30 18.24
N ALA A 96 -9.20 -0.86 19.50
CA ALA A 96 -9.99 -1.50 20.55
C ALA A 96 -11.50 -1.41 20.28
N ALA A 97 -12.00 -0.24 19.86
CA ALA A 97 -13.40 -0.06 19.48
C ALA A 97 -13.78 -0.97 18.29
N PHE A 98 -12.90 -1.05 17.28
CA PHE A 98 -13.11 -1.93 16.13
C PHE A 98 -13.10 -3.41 16.52
N LEU A 99 -12.21 -3.83 17.44
CA LEU A 99 -12.18 -5.21 17.95
C LEU A 99 -13.49 -5.58 18.64
N LEU A 100 -14.07 -4.67 19.44
CA LEU A 100 -15.35 -4.89 20.09
C LEU A 100 -16.49 -5.03 19.07
N TYR A 101 -16.47 -4.23 18.00
CA TYR A 101 -17.42 -4.34 16.90
C TYR A 101 -17.24 -5.66 16.14
N TYR A 102 -15.99 -6.02 15.81
CA TYR A 102 -15.66 -7.21 15.00
C TYR A 102 -16.07 -8.52 15.66
N ARG A 103 -16.13 -8.57 17.01
CA ARG A 103 -16.64 -9.74 17.74
C ARG A 103 -18.11 -10.07 17.42
N ARG A 104 -18.86 -9.15 16.81
CA ARG A 104 -20.26 -9.32 16.42
C ARG A 104 -20.44 -9.71 14.95
N VAL A 105 -19.33 -9.74 14.18
CA VAL A 105 -19.36 -10.10 12.76
C VAL A 105 -19.41 -11.62 12.63
N GLU A 106 -20.38 -12.11 11.87
CA GLU A 106 -20.55 -13.53 11.58
C GLU A 106 -19.57 -14.00 10.49
N GLU A 107 -19.23 -15.30 10.53
CA GLU A 107 -18.38 -15.95 9.53
C GLU A 107 -19.06 -15.99 8.15
N SER A 108 -18.28 -15.93 7.07
CA SER A 108 -18.78 -15.98 5.69
C SER A 108 -19.68 -17.20 5.45
N ALA A 109 -20.88 -16.97 4.92
CA ALA A 109 -21.77 -18.05 4.50
C ALA A 109 -21.16 -18.93 3.42
N VAL A 110 -20.32 -18.38 2.54
CA VAL A 110 -19.58 -19.09 1.50
C VAL A 110 -18.57 -20.05 2.13
N PHE A 111 -17.77 -19.57 3.07
CA PHE A 111 -16.79 -20.37 3.79
C PHE A 111 -17.45 -21.48 4.61
N THR A 112 -18.54 -21.16 5.32
CA THR A 112 -19.31 -22.12 6.11
C THR A 112 -19.91 -23.24 5.24
N ARG A 113 -20.44 -22.92 4.06
CA ARG A 113 -20.92 -23.90 3.08
C ARG A 113 -19.80 -24.78 2.54
N ALA A 114 -18.68 -24.18 2.12
CA ALA A 114 -17.51 -24.91 1.62
C ALA A 114 -16.96 -25.88 2.66
N ARG A 115 -16.94 -25.48 3.94
CA ARG A 115 -16.51 -26.33 5.06
C ARG A 115 -17.48 -27.51 5.28
N ARG A 116 -18.79 -27.28 5.24
CA ARG A 116 -19.81 -28.33 5.38
C ARG A 116 -19.83 -29.28 4.19
N GLY A 117 -19.59 -28.78 2.98
CA GLY A 117 -19.50 -29.58 1.75
C GLY A 117 -18.22 -30.39 1.59
N GLY A 118 -17.30 -30.35 2.56
CA GLY A 118 -16.03 -31.08 2.52
C GLY A 118 -15.02 -30.55 1.51
N SER A 119 -15.31 -29.41 0.86
CA SER A 119 -14.43 -28.77 -0.12
C SER A 119 -13.36 -27.88 0.53
N ALA A 120 -13.63 -27.40 1.75
CA ALA A 120 -12.66 -26.64 2.54
C ALA A 120 -12.24 -27.49 3.74
N GLY A 121 -11.00 -27.95 3.77
CA GLY A 121 -10.41 -28.47 5.00
C GLY A 121 -10.01 -29.93 5.06
N ARG A 122 -9.93 -30.65 3.93
CA ARG A 122 -9.33 -32.02 3.91
C ARG A 122 -7.81 -32.03 3.67
N GLY A 123 -7.19 -30.90 3.35
CA GLY A 123 -5.75 -30.75 3.13
C GLY A 123 -5.17 -29.61 3.94
N ASP A 124 -3.84 -29.54 4.01
CA ASP A 124 -3.10 -28.39 4.51
C ASP A 124 -3.12 -27.28 3.43
N PRO A 125 -3.87 -26.17 3.62
CA PRO A 125 -3.99 -25.10 2.61
C PRO A 125 -2.64 -24.51 2.22
N LEU A 126 -1.67 -24.52 3.15
CA LEU A 126 -0.32 -24.04 2.88
C LEU A 126 0.40 -24.98 1.92
N LYS A 127 0.38 -26.29 2.20
CA LYS A 127 1.00 -27.30 1.33
C LYS A 127 0.36 -27.29 -0.06
N GLU A 128 -0.95 -27.17 -0.15
CA GLU A 128 -1.69 -27.08 -1.42
C GLU A 128 -1.30 -25.84 -2.22
N LEU A 129 -1.08 -24.69 -1.56
CA LEU A 129 -0.68 -23.44 -2.20
C LEU A 129 0.69 -23.54 -2.89
N PHE A 130 1.63 -24.32 -2.31
CA PHE A 130 2.99 -24.48 -2.85
C PHE A 130 3.10 -25.66 -3.84
N THR A 131 2.02 -26.38 -4.12
CA THR A 131 2.01 -27.54 -5.00
C THR A 131 1.10 -27.35 -6.23
N GLY A 132 1.35 -28.13 -7.28
CA GLY A 132 0.47 -28.21 -8.46
C GLY A 132 0.18 -26.88 -9.17
N ALA A 133 -1.10 -26.67 -9.51
CA ALA A 133 -1.57 -25.50 -10.24
C ALA A 133 -1.50 -24.22 -9.38
N HIS A 134 -1.71 -24.30 -8.07
CA HIS A 134 -1.67 -23.15 -7.17
C HIS A 134 -0.29 -22.51 -7.07
N ARG A 135 0.79 -23.29 -7.20
CA ARG A 135 2.16 -22.76 -7.25
C ARG A 135 2.37 -21.76 -8.39
N ARG A 136 1.82 -22.04 -9.58
CA ARG A 136 1.91 -21.11 -10.74
C ARG A 136 1.16 -19.81 -10.46
N VAL A 137 -0.02 -19.93 -9.86
CA VAL A 137 -0.82 -18.76 -9.43
C VAL A 137 -0.05 -17.94 -8.41
N LEU A 138 0.52 -18.57 -7.40
CA LEU A 138 1.30 -17.90 -6.36
C LEU A 138 2.51 -17.17 -6.94
N VAL A 139 3.29 -17.81 -7.82
CA VAL A 139 4.45 -17.17 -8.48
C VAL A 139 4.01 -15.94 -9.29
N GLN A 140 2.93 -16.05 -10.07
CA GLN A 140 2.38 -14.91 -10.82
C GLN A 140 1.97 -13.77 -9.91
N VAL A 141 1.29 -14.07 -8.80
CA VAL A 141 0.86 -13.09 -7.81
C VAL A 141 2.08 -12.46 -7.12
N LEU A 142 3.11 -13.24 -6.79
CA LEU A 142 4.34 -12.71 -6.19
C LEU A 142 5.06 -11.74 -7.12
N VAL A 143 5.17 -12.05 -8.42
CA VAL A 143 5.75 -11.10 -9.41
C VAL A 143 4.96 -9.80 -9.45
N LEU A 144 3.63 -9.88 -9.54
CA LEU A 144 2.73 -8.71 -9.53
C LEU A 144 2.93 -7.89 -8.26
N MET A 145 2.85 -8.54 -7.08
CA MET A 145 2.91 -7.86 -5.79
C MET A 145 4.28 -7.28 -5.51
N THR A 146 5.37 -7.95 -5.90
CA THR A 146 6.72 -7.39 -5.82
C THR A 146 6.82 -6.09 -6.61
N GLY A 147 6.26 -6.05 -7.82
CA GLY A 147 6.19 -4.82 -8.61
C GLY A 147 5.40 -3.72 -7.91
N MET A 148 4.22 -4.04 -7.42
CA MET A 148 3.35 -3.11 -6.70
C MET A 148 4.03 -2.55 -5.42
N TRP A 149 4.72 -3.40 -4.65
CA TRP A 149 5.44 -2.97 -3.46
C TRP A 149 6.67 -2.11 -3.78
N PHE A 150 7.38 -2.36 -4.89
CA PHE A 150 8.47 -1.47 -5.32
C PHE A 150 7.97 -0.05 -5.57
N THR A 151 6.80 0.13 -6.20
CA THR A 151 6.22 1.45 -6.45
C THR A 151 5.83 2.15 -5.15
N VAL A 152 5.26 1.43 -4.18
CA VAL A 152 4.93 1.96 -2.85
C VAL A 152 6.19 2.41 -2.10
N GLN A 153 7.23 1.59 -2.09
CA GLN A 153 8.47 1.92 -1.38
C GLN A 153 9.18 3.13 -2.00
N ALA A 154 9.15 3.25 -3.32
CA ALA A 154 9.74 4.39 -4.03
C ALA A 154 8.98 5.70 -3.80
N THR A 155 7.66 5.63 -3.54
CA THR A 155 6.81 6.82 -3.45
C THR A 155 6.27 7.06 -2.05
N LEU A 156 5.44 6.17 -1.49
CA LEU A 156 4.87 6.40 -0.15
C LEU A 156 5.94 6.41 0.96
N SER A 157 6.97 5.54 0.85
CA SER A 157 8.00 5.43 1.89
C SER A 157 9.15 6.42 1.70
N ALA A 158 9.67 6.58 0.47
CA ALA A 158 10.84 7.41 0.21
C ALA A 158 10.52 8.90 -0.02
N LEU A 159 9.36 9.21 -0.62
CA LEU A 159 9.02 10.58 -1.04
C LEU A 159 8.96 11.60 0.10
N PRO A 160 8.35 11.33 1.29
CA PRO A 160 8.30 12.31 2.37
C PRO A 160 9.69 12.75 2.84
N ALA A 161 10.60 11.79 3.00
CA ALA A 161 11.98 12.06 3.39
C ALA A 161 12.72 12.83 2.28
N LEU A 162 12.54 12.47 1.02
CA LEU A 162 13.15 13.16 -0.12
C LEU A 162 12.69 14.62 -0.20
N LEU A 163 11.40 14.89 -0.07
CA LEU A 163 10.85 16.26 -0.10
C LEU A 163 11.39 17.13 1.03
N SER A 164 11.54 16.58 2.24
CA SER A 164 12.00 17.33 3.40
C SER A 164 13.51 17.44 3.51
N THR A 165 14.26 16.35 3.25
CA THR A 165 15.71 16.31 3.50
C THR A 165 16.57 16.63 2.28
N VAL A 166 16.10 16.26 1.07
CA VAL A 166 16.87 16.44 -0.18
C VAL A 166 16.45 17.70 -0.91
N ILE A 167 15.13 17.93 -1.05
CA ILE A 167 14.59 19.16 -1.66
C ILE A 167 14.55 20.32 -0.64
N GLY A 168 14.49 19.99 0.66
CA GLY A 168 14.54 21.01 1.73
C GLY A 168 13.20 21.73 1.97
N LEU A 169 12.07 21.11 1.59
CA LEU A 169 10.76 21.71 1.87
C LEU A 169 10.45 21.69 3.37
N PRO A 170 9.77 22.72 3.91
CA PRO A 170 9.31 22.72 5.30
C PRO A 170 8.43 21.51 5.60
N SER A 171 8.65 20.84 6.73
CA SER A 171 7.90 19.64 7.12
C SER A 171 6.38 19.86 7.17
N THR A 172 5.95 21.08 7.54
CA THR A 172 4.53 21.48 7.52
C THR A 172 3.95 21.47 6.11
N SER A 173 4.69 22.03 5.14
CA SER A 173 4.29 22.03 3.72
C SER A 173 4.25 20.63 3.14
N VAL A 174 5.25 19.77 3.46
CA VAL A 174 5.27 18.38 3.04
C VAL A 174 4.07 17.62 3.61
N ASN A 175 3.79 17.76 4.92
CA ASN A 175 2.66 17.08 5.54
C ASN A 175 1.32 17.52 4.95
N THR A 176 1.09 18.82 4.80
CA THR A 176 -0.13 19.36 4.19
C THR A 176 -0.27 18.92 2.73
N GLY A 177 0.80 18.99 1.95
CA GLY A 177 0.79 18.56 0.57
C GLY A 177 0.53 17.06 0.41
N LEU A 178 1.12 16.21 1.26
CA LEU A 178 0.85 14.77 1.25
C LEU A 178 -0.56 14.44 1.74
N LEU A 179 -1.14 15.22 2.65
CA LEU A 179 -2.54 15.09 3.02
C LEU A 179 -3.44 15.31 1.79
N VAL A 180 -3.22 16.39 1.05
CA VAL A 180 -3.95 16.67 -0.20
C VAL A 180 -3.71 15.58 -1.23
N ALA A 181 -2.47 15.12 -1.39
CA ALA A 181 -2.12 14.03 -2.31
C ALA A 181 -2.89 12.73 -1.99
N ASN A 182 -3.10 12.42 -0.71
CA ASN A 182 -3.88 11.24 -0.30
C ASN A 182 -5.38 11.37 -0.61
N VAL A 183 -5.95 12.58 -0.65
CA VAL A 183 -7.32 12.79 -1.14
C VAL A 183 -7.42 12.40 -2.62
N PHE A 184 -6.48 12.87 -3.45
CA PHE A 184 -6.42 12.49 -4.87
C PHE A 184 -6.13 11.00 -5.06
N LEU A 185 -5.29 10.42 -4.21
CA LEU A 185 -4.99 8.99 -4.23
C LEU A 185 -6.22 8.13 -3.92
N ALA A 186 -7.05 8.53 -2.94
CA ALA A 186 -8.31 7.85 -2.65
C ALA A 186 -9.23 7.85 -3.87
N GLY A 187 -9.35 9.01 -4.56
CA GLY A 187 -10.05 9.10 -5.84
C GLY A 187 -9.45 8.21 -6.93
N GLY A 188 -8.12 8.15 -7.01
CA GLY A 188 -7.38 7.28 -7.92
C GLY A 188 -7.66 5.80 -7.70
N TYR A 189 -7.70 5.34 -6.44
CA TYR A 189 -8.07 3.96 -6.09
C TYR A 189 -9.48 3.59 -6.56
N LEU A 190 -10.46 4.45 -6.27
CA LEU A 190 -11.84 4.23 -6.70
C LEU A 190 -11.96 4.28 -8.22
N GLY A 191 -11.31 5.25 -8.87
CA GLY A 191 -11.33 5.40 -10.32
C GLY A 191 -10.77 4.17 -11.04
N LEU A 192 -9.60 3.67 -10.61
CA LEU A 192 -9.02 2.47 -11.23
C LEU A 192 -9.78 1.20 -10.87
N ALA A 193 -10.36 1.09 -9.69
CA ALA A 193 -11.23 -0.01 -9.33
C ALA A 193 -12.45 -0.09 -10.26
N LEU A 194 -13.10 1.03 -10.53
CA LEU A 194 -14.23 1.13 -11.47
C LEU A 194 -13.81 0.86 -12.92
N LEU A 195 -12.65 1.38 -13.35
CA LEU A 195 -12.09 1.08 -14.67
C LEU A 195 -11.78 -0.41 -14.81
N GLY A 196 -11.19 -1.04 -13.79
CA GLY A 196 -10.95 -2.48 -13.74
C GLY A 196 -12.25 -3.29 -13.79
N GLN A 197 -13.32 -2.81 -13.15
CA GLN A 197 -14.66 -3.43 -13.24
C GLN A 197 -15.24 -3.32 -14.65
N ARG A 198 -15.02 -2.20 -15.35
CA ARG A 198 -15.59 -1.94 -16.69
C ARG A 198 -14.77 -2.59 -17.81
N PHE A 199 -13.45 -2.45 -17.81
CA PHE A 199 -12.57 -2.82 -18.91
C PHE A 199 -11.79 -4.13 -18.69
N GLY A 200 -11.87 -4.68 -17.50
CA GLY A 200 -11.14 -5.89 -17.10
C GLY A 200 -9.95 -5.56 -16.20
N ARG A 201 -9.78 -6.39 -15.17
CA ARG A 201 -8.76 -6.18 -14.13
C ARG A 201 -7.35 -6.36 -14.66
N ARG A 202 -7.13 -7.42 -15.42
CA ARG A 202 -5.84 -7.73 -16.06
C ARG A 202 -5.35 -6.60 -16.96
N ARG A 203 -6.24 -6.11 -17.85
CA ARG A 203 -5.88 -5.06 -18.80
C ARG A 203 -5.53 -3.76 -18.10
N VAL A 204 -6.36 -3.33 -17.14
CA VAL A 204 -6.14 -2.08 -16.43
C VAL A 204 -4.89 -2.16 -15.55
N LEU A 205 -4.61 -3.29 -14.88
CA LEU A 205 -3.37 -3.47 -14.12
C LEU A 205 -2.13 -3.45 -15.02
N ALA A 206 -2.17 -4.12 -16.19
CA ALA A 206 -1.05 -4.12 -17.11
C ALA A 206 -0.77 -2.71 -17.67
N LEU A 207 -1.81 -1.98 -18.08
CA LEU A 207 -1.67 -0.59 -18.52
C LEU A 207 -1.18 0.32 -17.38
N ALA A 208 -1.68 0.10 -16.16
CA ALA A 208 -1.25 0.85 -14.99
C ALA A 208 0.23 0.62 -14.67
N GLY A 209 0.72 -0.61 -14.73
CA GLY A 209 2.14 -0.91 -14.62
C GLY A 209 2.96 -0.25 -15.73
N LEU A 210 2.47 -0.27 -16.97
CA LEU A 210 3.16 0.33 -18.11
C LEU A 210 3.27 1.85 -17.98
N TRP A 211 2.19 2.56 -17.64
CA TRP A 211 2.28 4.00 -17.42
C TRP A 211 3.16 4.36 -16.20
N THR A 212 3.12 3.52 -15.15
CA THR A 212 4.03 3.69 -14.00
C THR A 212 5.49 3.58 -14.44
N ALA A 213 5.83 2.61 -15.28
CA ALA A 213 7.20 2.44 -15.78
C ALA A 213 7.63 3.55 -16.75
N LEU A 214 6.72 4.08 -17.57
CA LEU A 214 7.05 5.00 -18.65
C LEU A 214 6.79 6.47 -18.30
N LEU A 215 5.65 6.80 -17.70
CA LEU A 215 5.26 8.20 -17.46
C LEU A 215 5.71 8.72 -16.08
N ALA A 216 5.60 7.90 -15.03
CA ALA A 216 5.95 8.36 -13.69
C ALA A 216 7.41 8.81 -13.55
N PRO A 217 8.42 8.20 -14.20
CA PRO A 217 9.81 8.68 -14.19
C PRO A 217 9.97 10.11 -14.70
N PHE A 218 9.25 10.50 -15.74
CA PHE A 218 9.31 11.87 -16.29
C PHE A 218 8.75 12.87 -15.30
N VAL A 219 7.58 12.58 -14.70
CA VAL A 219 6.96 13.46 -13.71
C VAL A 219 7.83 13.54 -12.46
N TYR A 220 8.40 12.42 -12.02
CA TYR A 220 9.33 12.37 -10.89
C TYR A 220 10.59 13.22 -11.16
N THR A 221 11.18 13.10 -12.34
CA THR A 221 12.34 13.90 -12.76
C THR A 221 11.98 15.38 -12.77
N ALA A 222 10.82 15.76 -13.30
CA ALA A 222 10.34 17.16 -13.27
C ALA A 222 10.18 17.66 -11.82
N MET A 223 9.62 16.86 -10.93
CA MET A 223 9.46 17.16 -9.51
C MET A 223 10.82 17.45 -8.85
N VAL A 224 11.79 16.55 -9.01
CA VAL A 224 13.12 16.72 -8.42
C VAL A 224 13.84 17.92 -9.04
N SER A 225 13.81 18.10 -10.36
CA SER A 225 14.48 19.21 -11.03
C SER A 225 13.91 20.58 -10.65
N GLN A 226 12.59 20.69 -10.43
CA GLN A 226 11.98 21.91 -9.92
C GLN A 226 12.35 22.14 -8.44
N GLY A 227 12.32 21.06 -7.63
CA GLY A 227 12.66 21.14 -6.22
C GLY A 227 14.12 21.56 -5.96
N THR A 228 15.05 21.15 -6.81
CA THR A 228 16.50 21.47 -6.68
C THR A 228 16.90 22.82 -7.29
N ARG A 229 16.08 23.43 -8.16
CA ARG A 229 16.36 24.72 -8.83
C ARG A 229 15.99 25.97 -8.02
N ALA A 230 15.91 25.85 -6.71
CA ALA A 230 15.44 26.88 -5.78
C ALA A 230 13.90 27.02 -5.76
N VAL A 231 13.32 26.38 -4.77
CA VAL A 231 11.91 26.60 -4.42
C VAL A 231 11.80 27.99 -3.78
N SER A 232 11.70 29.03 -4.60
CA SER A 232 11.50 30.40 -4.12
C SER A 232 10.00 30.67 -3.98
N GLY A 233 9.56 30.83 -2.73
CA GLY A 233 8.19 31.23 -2.41
C GLY A 233 7.13 30.11 -2.45
N ALA A 234 5.91 30.47 -2.10
CA ALA A 234 4.79 29.52 -1.99
C ALA A 234 4.44 28.82 -3.31
N ALA A 235 4.56 29.50 -4.44
CA ALA A 235 4.26 28.95 -5.77
C ALA A 235 5.19 27.78 -6.14
N GLY A 236 6.48 27.86 -5.81
CA GLY A 236 7.44 26.78 -6.04
C GLY A 236 7.13 25.55 -5.21
N VAL A 237 6.79 25.72 -3.93
CA VAL A 237 6.36 24.63 -3.04
C VAL A 237 5.11 23.94 -3.60
N VAL A 238 4.10 24.70 -4.00
CA VAL A 238 2.85 24.15 -4.57
C VAL A 238 3.14 23.37 -5.84
N SER A 239 3.99 23.88 -6.75
CA SER A 239 4.35 23.18 -7.98
C SER A 239 5.00 21.82 -7.72
N VAL A 240 5.97 21.74 -6.79
CA VAL A 240 6.62 20.48 -6.41
C VAL A 240 5.60 19.52 -5.79
N MET A 241 4.70 20.00 -4.93
CA MET A 241 3.67 19.17 -4.29
C MET A 241 2.62 18.67 -5.28
N VAL A 242 2.26 19.44 -6.30
CA VAL A 242 1.40 18.99 -7.40
C VAL A 242 2.07 17.85 -8.17
N LEU A 243 3.33 17.99 -8.54
CA LEU A 243 4.07 16.92 -9.22
C LEU A 243 4.23 15.68 -8.34
N ALA A 244 4.50 15.84 -7.03
CA ALA A 244 4.52 14.75 -6.06
C ALA A 244 3.18 14.02 -5.99
N THR A 245 2.07 14.77 -6.01
CA THR A 245 0.71 14.21 -6.05
C THR A 245 0.49 13.38 -7.31
N VAL A 246 0.89 13.90 -8.48
CA VAL A 246 0.75 13.17 -9.76
C VAL A 246 1.59 11.90 -9.74
N VAL A 247 2.84 11.95 -9.25
CA VAL A 247 3.68 10.76 -9.08
C VAL A 247 2.98 9.73 -8.20
N LEU A 248 2.47 10.16 -7.04
CA LEU A 248 1.82 9.28 -6.09
C LEU A 248 0.59 8.60 -6.70
N VAL A 249 -0.27 9.37 -7.37
CA VAL A 249 -1.47 8.84 -8.03
C VAL A 249 -1.10 7.88 -9.16
N LEU A 250 -0.14 8.23 -10.02
CA LEU A 250 0.28 7.36 -11.13
C LEU A 250 0.84 6.02 -10.64
N THR A 251 1.60 6.02 -9.55
CA THR A 251 2.34 4.83 -9.10
C THR A 251 1.55 3.96 -8.12
N VAL A 252 0.63 4.55 -7.34
CA VAL A 252 -0.02 3.85 -6.23
C VAL A 252 -1.50 3.56 -6.49
N SER A 253 -2.20 4.35 -7.33
CA SER A 253 -3.62 4.10 -7.60
C SER A 253 -3.97 2.69 -8.14
N PRO A 254 -3.06 1.92 -8.80
CA PRO A 254 -3.34 0.54 -9.20
C PRO A 254 -3.70 -0.40 -8.04
N TRP A 255 -3.34 -0.05 -6.79
CA TRP A 255 -3.75 -0.80 -5.59
C TRP A 255 -5.27 -0.88 -5.41
N GLY A 256 -6.04 0.05 -5.98
CA GLY A 256 -7.51 -0.02 -5.99
C GLY A 256 -8.08 -1.28 -6.65
N ILE A 257 -7.33 -1.90 -7.58
CA ILE A 257 -7.78 -3.11 -8.29
C ILE A 257 -7.21 -4.37 -7.65
N VAL A 258 -6.02 -4.28 -7.03
CA VAL A 258 -5.21 -5.46 -6.70
C VAL A 258 -5.89 -6.39 -5.72
N SER A 259 -6.54 -5.87 -4.68
CA SER A 259 -7.23 -6.70 -3.69
C SER A 259 -8.30 -7.57 -4.34
N THR A 260 -9.13 -6.98 -5.21
CA THR A 260 -10.16 -7.73 -5.96
C THR A 260 -9.53 -8.76 -6.90
N TYR A 261 -8.50 -8.36 -7.65
CA TYR A 261 -7.81 -9.26 -8.58
C TYR A 261 -7.22 -10.47 -7.86
N LEU A 262 -6.49 -10.27 -6.77
CA LEU A 262 -5.87 -11.35 -6.01
C LEU A 262 -6.90 -12.34 -5.45
N LEU A 263 -8.00 -11.83 -4.88
CA LEU A 263 -9.05 -12.68 -4.30
C LEU A 263 -9.77 -13.53 -5.33
N GLU A 264 -9.88 -13.03 -6.56
CA GLU A 264 -10.45 -13.77 -7.70
C GLU A 264 -9.47 -14.79 -8.31
N ARG A 265 -8.16 -14.73 -7.95
CA ARG A 265 -7.13 -15.64 -8.46
C ARG A 265 -7.09 -16.99 -7.72
N PHE A 266 -7.53 -17.02 -6.47
CA PHE A 266 -7.43 -18.21 -5.64
C PHE A 266 -8.78 -18.88 -5.44
N ALA A 267 -8.80 -20.22 -5.51
CA ALA A 267 -9.98 -21.01 -5.17
C ALA A 267 -10.36 -20.83 -3.70
N THR A 268 -11.64 -21.03 -3.36
CA THR A 268 -12.21 -20.77 -2.03
C THR A 268 -11.43 -21.47 -0.90
N GLY A 269 -10.99 -22.71 -1.09
CA GLY A 269 -10.25 -23.48 -0.08
C GLY A 269 -8.88 -22.92 0.29
N VAL A 270 -8.20 -22.20 -0.62
CA VAL A 270 -6.86 -21.64 -0.44
C VAL A 270 -6.84 -20.12 -0.55
N ARG A 271 -7.99 -19.45 -0.73
CA ARG A 271 -8.09 -18.02 -1.02
C ARG A 271 -7.48 -17.16 0.06
N ALA A 272 -7.84 -17.38 1.32
CA ALA A 272 -7.33 -16.61 2.44
C ALA A 272 -5.81 -16.75 2.57
N SER A 273 -5.29 -17.97 2.54
CA SER A 273 -3.85 -18.24 2.60
C SER A 273 -3.12 -17.72 1.36
N GLY A 274 -3.68 -17.93 0.17
CA GLY A 274 -3.09 -17.46 -1.09
C GLY A 274 -3.04 -15.93 -1.18
N TYR A 275 -4.10 -15.26 -0.76
CA TYR A 275 -4.15 -13.81 -0.68
C TYR A 275 -3.14 -13.27 0.35
N GLY A 276 -3.18 -13.78 1.60
CA GLY A 276 -2.30 -13.31 2.67
C GLY A 276 -0.82 -13.51 2.35
N ILE A 277 -0.45 -14.72 1.86
CA ILE A 277 0.94 -15.04 1.49
C ILE A 277 1.36 -14.24 0.25
N GLY A 278 0.55 -14.24 -0.81
CA GLY A 278 0.88 -13.52 -2.03
C GLY A 278 1.05 -12.02 -1.81
N TYR A 279 0.16 -11.43 -1.02
CA TYR A 279 0.22 -10.02 -0.65
C TYR A 279 1.44 -9.69 0.20
N SER A 280 1.68 -10.46 1.27
CA SER A 280 2.71 -10.17 2.27
C SER A 280 4.12 -10.54 1.80
N LEU A 281 4.31 -11.69 1.13
CA LEU A 281 5.64 -12.06 0.62
C LEU A 281 6.11 -11.15 -0.52
N GLY A 282 5.18 -10.53 -1.25
CA GLY A 282 5.53 -9.55 -2.28
C GLY A 282 6.34 -8.38 -1.77
N VAL A 283 6.24 -8.01 -0.47
CA VAL A 283 7.00 -6.91 0.12
C VAL A 283 8.44 -7.28 0.49
N LEU A 284 8.76 -8.57 0.56
CA LEU A 284 10.04 -9.02 1.11
C LEU A 284 11.25 -8.39 0.40
N ILE A 285 11.27 -8.44 -0.93
CA ILE A 285 12.35 -7.83 -1.73
C ILE A 285 12.24 -6.30 -1.71
N PRO A 286 11.10 -5.67 -2.03
CA PRO A 286 10.96 -4.20 -1.99
C PRO A 286 11.19 -3.59 -0.61
N GLY A 287 10.98 -4.33 0.48
CA GLY A 287 11.21 -3.87 1.85
C GLY A 287 12.64 -3.39 2.11
N PHE A 288 13.61 -3.88 1.35
CA PHE A 288 15.00 -3.43 1.40
C PHE A 288 15.29 -2.16 0.56
N TYR A 289 14.26 -1.42 0.17
CA TYR A 289 14.37 -0.26 -0.73
C TYR A 289 15.46 0.74 -0.33
N ALA A 290 15.63 1.01 0.97
CA ALA A 290 16.64 1.96 1.45
C ALA A 290 18.06 1.54 1.07
N PHE A 291 18.37 0.24 1.10
CA PHE A 291 19.66 -0.28 0.67
C PHE A 291 19.85 -0.16 -0.85
N TYR A 292 18.78 -0.36 -1.63
CA TYR A 292 18.82 -0.15 -3.09
C TYR A 292 19.06 1.31 -3.41
N LEU A 293 18.40 2.25 -2.75
CA LEU A 293 18.61 3.68 -2.96
C LEU A 293 20.04 4.09 -2.60
N LEU A 294 20.60 3.56 -1.50
CA LEU A 294 21.97 3.80 -1.10
C LEU A 294 22.99 3.19 -2.09
N GLY A 295 22.73 1.99 -2.59
CA GLY A 295 23.59 1.37 -3.63
C GLY A 295 23.55 2.15 -4.93
N LEU A 296 22.38 2.57 -5.39
CA LEU A 296 22.19 3.36 -6.60
C LEU A 296 22.82 4.75 -6.52
N LYS A 297 22.96 5.32 -5.33
CA LYS A 297 23.65 6.60 -5.09
C LYS A 297 25.07 6.63 -5.67
N ASN A 298 25.74 5.48 -5.80
CA ASN A 298 27.08 5.39 -6.37
C ASN A 298 27.11 5.61 -7.90
N PHE A 299 25.96 5.49 -8.57
CA PHE A 299 25.82 5.59 -10.03
C PHE A 299 25.04 6.82 -10.48
N MET A 300 24.21 7.39 -9.61
CA MET A 300 23.36 8.55 -9.92
C MET A 300 23.10 9.40 -8.67
N PRO A 301 22.72 10.69 -8.81
CA PRO A 301 22.34 11.52 -7.66
C PRO A 301 21.21 10.88 -6.87
N TYR A 302 21.31 10.88 -5.54
CA TYR A 302 20.36 10.21 -4.63
C TYR A 302 18.90 10.58 -4.88
N ALA A 303 18.64 11.84 -5.22
CA ALA A 303 17.29 12.34 -5.50
C ALA A 303 16.57 11.57 -6.64
N TYR A 304 17.31 11.00 -7.58
CA TYR A 304 16.77 10.27 -8.73
C TYR A 304 16.74 8.75 -8.55
N THR A 305 17.35 8.22 -7.49
CA THR A 305 17.41 6.76 -7.27
C THR A 305 16.06 6.07 -7.16
N PRO A 306 14.97 6.69 -6.62
CA PRO A 306 13.64 6.06 -6.58
C PRO A 306 13.07 5.78 -7.98
N ILE A 307 13.52 6.49 -9.03
CA ILE A 307 13.06 6.25 -10.40
C ILE A 307 13.32 4.80 -10.84
N VAL A 308 14.46 4.24 -10.46
CA VAL A 308 14.79 2.85 -10.81
C VAL A 308 13.77 1.89 -10.21
N LEU A 309 13.39 2.11 -8.96
CA LEU A 309 12.38 1.27 -8.29
C LEU A 309 10.98 1.46 -8.91
N ILE A 310 10.63 2.68 -9.34
CA ILE A 310 9.37 2.97 -10.04
C ILE A 310 9.33 2.21 -11.38
N VAL A 311 10.41 2.25 -12.16
CA VAL A 311 10.49 1.55 -13.46
C VAL A 311 10.41 0.05 -13.26
N VAL A 312 11.25 -0.51 -12.40
CA VAL A 312 11.26 -1.96 -12.09
C VAL A 312 9.89 -2.39 -11.56
N GLY A 313 9.33 -1.61 -10.63
CA GLY A 313 8.02 -1.87 -10.06
C GLY A 313 6.90 -1.87 -11.11
N GLY A 314 6.88 -0.87 -11.99
CA GLY A 314 5.91 -0.77 -13.09
C GLY A 314 6.03 -1.94 -14.09
N LEU A 315 7.26 -2.30 -14.48
CA LEU A 315 7.51 -3.44 -15.38
C LEU A 315 7.08 -4.77 -14.75
N LEU A 316 7.44 -5.04 -13.49
CA LEU A 316 7.01 -6.25 -12.77
C LEU A 316 5.49 -6.30 -12.61
N THR A 317 4.84 -5.16 -12.35
CA THR A 317 3.38 -5.06 -12.29
C THR A 317 2.75 -5.42 -13.64
N THR A 318 3.30 -4.89 -14.73
CA THR A 318 2.84 -5.20 -16.10
C THR A 318 3.00 -6.68 -16.40
N VAL A 319 4.20 -7.23 -16.19
CA VAL A 319 4.49 -8.65 -16.45
C VAL A 319 3.61 -9.55 -15.58
N GLY A 320 3.53 -9.26 -14.27
CA GLY A 320 2.71 -10.02 -13.33
C GLY A 320 1.22 -10.00 -13.68
N ALA A 321 0.70 -8.89 -14.19
CA ALA A 321 -0.67 -8.81 -14.70
C ALA A 321 -0.86 -9.62 -16.00
N LEU A 322 0.08 -9.55 -16.93
CA LEU A 322 0.01 -10.25 -18.22
C LEU A 322 0.15 -11.77 -18.08
N LEU A 323 0.93 -12.25 -17.12
CA LEU A 323 1.06 -13.68 -16.80
C LEU A 323 -0.22 -14.30 -16.22
N GLY A 324 -1.13 -13.49 -15.68
CA GLY A 324 -2.39 -13.94 -15.14
C GLY A 324 -3.55 -13.85 -16.14
N PRO A 325 -4.66 -14.55 -15.90
CA PRO A 325 -5.89 -14.43 -16.69
C PRO A 325 -6.67 -13.17 -16.31
N GLU A 326 -7.67 -12.84 -17.14
CA GLU A 326 -8.70 -11.89 -16.78
C GLU A 326 -9.66 -12.50 -15.74
N THR A 327 -9.93 -11.74 -14.66
CA THR A 327 -10.72 -12.25 -13.55
C THR A 327 -12.11 -11.61 -13.41
N ARG A 328 -12.41 -10.61 -14.23
CA ARG A 328 -13.68 -9.85 -14.17
C ARG A 328 -14.94 -10.72 -14.10
N ASN A 329 -14.89 -11.89 -14.75
CA ASN A 329 -16.02 -12.79 -14.88
C ASN A 329 -15.99 -14.01 -13.95
N VAL A 330 -15.00 -14.09 -13.05
CA VAL A 330 -14.86 -15.21 -12.10
C VAL A 330 -15.94 -15.15 -11.03
N GLU A 331 -16.62 -16.26 -10.80
CA GLU A 331 -17.54 -16.42 -9.69
C GLU A 331 -16.75 -16.85 -8.44
N ILE A 332 -16.97 -16.13 -7.35
CA ILE A 332 -16.43 -16.45 -6.04
C ILE A 332 -17.55 -17.17 -5.29
N GLY A 333 -17.69 -18.46 -5.50
CA GLY A 333 -18.73 -19.28 -4.90
C GLY A 333 -18.17 -20.46 -4.15
#